data_f0922c55ff6d39bf753f22a5ec958910
#
_entry.id   f0922c55ff6d39bf753f22a5ec958910
#
_cell.length_a   1.000
_cell.length_b   1.000
_cell.length_c   1.000
_cell.angle_alpha   90.00
_cell.angle_beta   90.00
_cell.angle_gamma   90.00
#
_symmetry.space_group_name_H-M   'P 1'
#
loop_
_entity.id
_entity.type
_entity.pdbx_description
1 polymer ?
#
loop_
_entity_poly.entity_id
_entity_poly.type
_entity_poly.pdbx_seq_one_letter_code
_entity_poly.pdbx_strand_id
1 'polypeptide(L)'
;MSVVSGLHEFVFSAHASERERLLAFWSGLGFEPDAEGALSATDAEALYGHGAALTSIRLRHSGCAAHETGLVRLQCWDDLAGEGLGAHKPLVTGSRWMGMYTADILELRDSLSDFNSHIDDRWLSELVSAPLANPPPAVTWDSPFVGLRETLYFDPDGRVAFIQRGGFDRPGFGTIDTSLPYKNSEGSHANVVQASRSFDTDFYKRVFGLESAPYGEAHDSGDEPPTQRALRLEAGQLFRVERLRAPECPTGLLQVYSPYFDTDDHRIFSQPGQRGLSAYSYRVQSVDAAALPGVTDYRAGQNEFGEPACTFRAPDGYSWMWIGV
;
A
#
# COMPACT_ATOMS: atom_id res chain seq x y z
N MET A 1 -1.58 -21.81 8.73
CA MET A 1 -2.55 -20.99 7.97
C MET A 1 -1.76 -20.22 6.95
N SER A 2 -2.29 -20.02 5.76
CA SER A 2 -1.64 -19.19 4.75
C SER A 2 -2.69 -18.29 4.12
N VAL A 3 -2.29 -17.14 3.63
CA VAL A 3 -3.14 -16.30 2.80
C VAL A 3 -3.48 -17.04 1.51
N VAL A 4 -4.67 -16.78 0.97
CA VAL A 4 -5.15 -17.40 -0.29
C VAL A 4 -5.23 -16.37 -1.42
N SER A 5 -4.79 -15.13 -1.16
CA SER A 5 -4.69 -14.05 -2.16
C SER A 5 -3.33 -13.38 -2.03
N GLY A 6 -2.95 -12.59 -3.03
CA GLY A 6 -2.01 -11.47 -2.83
C GLY A 6 -2.63 -10.41 -1.93
N LEU A 7 -1.98 -9.26 -1.79
CA LEU A 7 -2.54 -8.15 -1.04
C LEU A 7 -3.92 -7.77 -1.61
N HIS A 8 -4.95 -7.94 -0.78
CA HIS A 8 -6.33 -7.81 -1.23
C HIS A 8 -6.75 -6.34 -1.29
N GLU A 9 -6.65 -5.62 -0.17
CA GLU A 9 -7.07 -4.22 -0.10
C GLU A 9 -6.02 -3.33 0.56
N PHE A 10 -5.96 -2.10 0.07
CA PHE A 10 -5.34 -0.94 0.72
C PHE A 10 -6.45 -0.19 1.43
N VAL A 11 -6.37 -0.09 2.76
CA VAL A 11 -7.42 0.51 3.60
C VAL A 11 -7.04 1.94 3.96
N PHE A 12 -7.76 2.88 3.40
CA PHE A 12 -7.60 4.31 3.66
C PHE A 12 -8.72 4.79 4.58
N SER A 13 -8.34 5.42 5.69
CA SER A 13 -9.27 6.06 6.63
C SER A 13 -9.32 7.55 6.39
N ALA A 14 -10.52 8.11 6.36
CA ALA A 14 -10.77 9.54 6.23
C ALA A 14 -11.99 9.96 7.07
N HIS A 15 -12.14 11.25 7.32
CA HIS A 15 -13.36 11.76 7.91
C HIS A 15 -14.52 11.65 6.91
N ALA A 16 -15.73 11.37 7.40
CA ALA A 16 -16.92 11.15 6.56
C ALA A 16 -17.20 12.31 5.58
N SER A 17 -16.84 13.54 5.94
CA SER A 17 -17.00 14.71 5.06
C SER A 17 -16.08 14.70 3.82
N GLU A 18 -15.03 13.89 3.81
CA GLU A 18 -14.06 13.80 2.71
C GLU A 18 -14.46 12.77 1.63
N ARG A 19 -15.53 12.01 1.87
CA ARG A 19 -15.96 10.87 1.04
C ARG A 19 -16.01 11.22 -0.45
N GLU A 20 -16.72 12.26 -0.83
CA GLU A 20 -16.94 12.62 -2.25
C GLU A 20 -15.64 13.03 -2.95
N ARG A 21 -14.77 13.75 -2.25
CA ARG A 21 -13.47 14.16 -2.77
C ARG A 21 -12.55 12.95 -3.03
N LEU A 22 -12.53 12.00 -2.09
CA LEU A 22 -11.73 10.79 -2.23
C LEU A 22 -12.26 9.85 -3.31
N LEU A 23 -13.59 9.73 -3.43
CA LEU A 23 -14.18 8.99 -4.54
C LEU A 23 -13.80 9.60 -5.88
N ALA A 24 -13.83 10.92 -6.03
CA ALA A 24 -13.41 11.59 -7.25
C ALA A 24 -11.92 11.33 -7.58
N PHE A 25 -11.05 11.34 -6.56
CA PHE A 25 -9.62 11.02 -6.74
C PHE A 25 -9.41 9.59 -7.26
N TRP A 26 -9.99 8.60 -6.59
CA TRP A 26 -9.82 7.20 -6.96
C TRP A 26 -10.52 6.84 -8.27
N SER A 27 -11.67 7.45 -8.56
CA SER A 27 -12.35 7.28 -9.85
C SER A 27 -11.51 7.86 -11.01
N GLY A 28 -10.82 8.98 -10.79
CA GLY A 28 -9.83 9.52 -11.74
C GLY A 28 -8.69 8.54 -12.07
N LEU A 29 -8.39 7.62 -11.14
CA LEU A 29 -7.43 6.53 -11.31
C LEU A 29 -8.09 5.21 -11.74
N GLY A 30 -9.37 5.22 -12.15
CA GLY A 30 -10.07 4.04 -12.66
C GLY A 30 -10.59 3.07 -11.59
N PHE A 31 -10.67 3.51 -10.35
CA PHE A 31 -11.30 2.73 -9.28
C PHE A 31 -12.77 3.07 -9.16
N GLU A 32 -13.65 2.10 -9.33
CA GLU A 32 -15.10 2.28 -9.28
C GLU A 32 -15.69 1.57 -8.04
N PRO A 33 -16.79 2.10 -7.45
CA PRO A 33 -17.46 1.45 -6.34
C PRO A 33 -17.90 0.02 -6.65
N ASP A 34 -17.51 -0.94 -5.81
CA ASP A 34 -17.82 -2.37 -5.92
C ASP A 34 -18.79 -2.83 -4.82
N ALA A 35 -18.60 -2.31 -3.60
CA ALA A 35 -19.47 -2.59 -2.46
C ALA A 35 -19.50 -1.41 -1.48
N GLU A 36 -20.62 -1.25 -0.79
CA GLU A 36 -20.75 -0.32 0.34
C GLU A 36 -21.22 -1.08 1.59
N GLY A 37 -20.80 -0.60 2.76
CA GLY A 37 -21.21 -1.15 4.03
C GLY A 37 -20.91 -0.20 5.18
N ALA A 38 -21.30 -0.60 6.39
CA ALA A 38 -21.13 0.24 7.56
C ALA A 38 -20.94 -0.61 8.82
N LEU A 39 -20.29 -0.02 9.83
CA LEU A 39 -20.28 -0.53 11.20
C LEU A 39 -20.79 0.52 12.18
N SER A 40 -21.53 0.06 13.18
CA SER A 40 -21.83 0.88 14.35
C SER A 40 -20.54 1.19 15.13
N ALA A 41 -20.56 2.23 15.98
CA ALA A 41 -19.42 2.53 16.85
C ALA A 41 -19.01 1.35 17.72
N THR A 42 -19.98 0.53 18.19
CA THR A 42 -19.71 -0.66 18.99
C THR A 42 -19.01 -1.75 18.18
N ASP A 43 -19.46 -2.02 16.96
CA ASP A 43 -18.87 -3.04 16.09
C ASP A 43 -17.50 -2.60 15.58
N ALA A 44 -17.33 -1.33 15.31
CA ALA A 44 -16.05 -0.72 14.93
C ALA A 44 -15.03 -0.81 16.07
N GLU A 45 -15.43 -0.51 17.32
CA GLU A 45 -14.57 -0.72 18.50
C GLU A 45 -14.19 -2.19 18.66
N ALA A 46 -15.13 -3.11 18.45
CA ALA A 46 -14.87 -4.54 18.56
C ALA A 46 -13.85 -5.03 17.53
N LEU A 47 -13.92 -4.55 16.28
CA LEU A 47 -13.06 -5.03 15.19
C LEU A 47 -11.78 -4.19 15.02
N TYR A 48 -11.85 -2.88 15.17
CA TYR A 48 -10.73 -1.96 14.87
C TYR A 48 -10.08 -1.35 16.10
N GLY A 49 -10.76 -1.40 17.26
CA GLY A 49 -10.29 -0.76 18.50
C GLY A 49 -10.50 0.76 18.50
N HIS A 50 -11.42 1.26 17.69
CA HIS A 50 -11.80 2.65 17.62
C HIS A 50 -13.32 2.80 17.60
N GLY A 51 -13.89 3.44 18.63
CA GLY A 51 -15.32 3.49 18.90
C GLY A 51 -16.07 4.60 18.19
N ALA A 52 -15.78 4.85 16.93
CA ALA A 52 -16.55 5.73 16.05
C ALA A 52 -17.29 4.90 14.99
N ALA A 53 -18.48 5.32 14.58
CA ALA A 53 -19.16 4.68 13.47
C ALA A 53 -18.46 5.02 12.14
N LEU A 54 -18.57 4.11 11.18
CA LEU A 54 -17.99 4.32 9.86
C LEU A 54 -18.88 3.75 8.75
N THR A 55 -18.78 4.36 7.58
CA THR A 55 -19.20 3.76 6.31
C THR A 55 -17.99 3.42 5.49
N SER A 56 -18.03 2.31 4.75
CA SER A 56 -16.93 1.90 3.89
C SER A 56 -17.38 1.68 2.47
N ILE A 57 -16.50 2.04 1.55
CA ILE A 57 -16.69 1.79 0.12
C ILE A 57 -15.48 0.97 -0.34
N ARG A 58 -15.76 -0.22 -0.88
CA ARG A 58 -14.75 -0.99 -1.60
C ARG A 58 -14.72 -0.51 -3.04
N LEU A 59 -13.55 -0.16 -3.52
CA LEU A 59 -13.31 0.31 -4.87
C LEU A 59 -12.51 -0.73 -5.64
N ARG A 60 -12.92 -1.01 -6.86
CA ARG A 60 -12.31 -2.01 -7.74
C ARG A 60 -11.80 -1.33 -9.01
N HIS A 61 -10.57 -1.65 -9.36
CA HIS A 61 -9.96 -1.33 -10.65
C HIS A 61 -10.13 -2.52 -11.62
N SER A 62 -10.16 -2.29 -12.92
CA SER A 62 -10.25 -3.37 -13.92
C SER A 62 -9.16 -4.42 -13.78
N GLY A 63 -7.94 -4.01 -13.41
CA GLY A 63 -6.81 -4.89 -13.12
C GLY A 63 -7.00 -5.85 -11.95
N CYS A 64 -7.90 -5.53 -11.00
CA CYS A 64 -8.21 -6.41 -9.85
C CYS A 64 -8.95 -7.70 -10.25
N ALA A 65 -9.59 -7.74 -11.43
CA ALA A 65 -10.56 -8.76 -11.78
C ALA A 65 -10.01 -10.19 -11.80
N ALA A 66 -8.73 -10.37 -12.14
CA ALA A 66 -8.12 -11.70 -12.28
C ALA A 66 -7.79 -12.37 -10.94
N HIS A 67 -7.48 -11.60 -9.89
CA HIS A 67 -6.91 -12.13 -8.65
C HIS A 67 -7.52 -11.54 -7.37
N GLU A 68 -8.49 -10.67 -7.48
CA GLU A 68 -9.09 -9.94 -6.34
C GLU A 68 -8.04 -9.27 -5.44
N THR A 69 -7.00 -8.71 -6.04
CA THR A 69 -5.89 -8.04 -5.36
C THR A 69 -5.83 -6.58 -5.77
N GLY A 70 -5.30 -5.73 -4.89
CA GLY A 70 -5.04 -4.34 -5.20
C GLY A 70 -6.26 -3.43 -5.17
N LEU A 71 -7.35 -3.86 -4.51
CA LEU A 71 -8.52 -3.03 -4.28
C LEU A 71 -8.19 -1.89 -3.31
N VAL A 72 -9.00 -0.85 -3.35
CA VAL A 72 -8.98 0.23 -2.36
C VAL A 72 -10.23 0.13 -1.50
N ARG A 73 -10.06 0.22 -0.18
CA ARG A 73 -11.16 0.41 0.76
C ARG A 73 -11.07 1.81 1.34
N LEU A 74 -12.10 2.61 1.17
CA LEU A 74 -12.25 3.90 1.84
C LEU A 74 -13.12 3.70 3.08
N GLN A 75 -12.55 3.88 4.26
CA GLN A 75 -13.24 3.93 5.54
C GLN A 75 -13.53 5.39 5.90
N CYS A 76 -14.79 5.80 5.81
CA CYS A 76 -15.25 7.13 6.11
C CYS A 76 -15.79 7.15 7.55
N TRP A 77 -14.98 7.62 8.49
CA TRP A 77 -15.26 7.64 9.91
C TRP A 77 -16.02 8.91 10.33
N ASP A 78 -16.96 8.78 11.25
CA ASP A 78 -17.62 9.94 11.86
C ASP A 78 -16.66 10.77 12.72
N ASP A 79 -15.68 10.10 13.34
CA ASP A 79 -14.57 10.72 14.07
C ASP A 79 -13.30 9.91 13.81
N LEU A 80 -12.16 10.57 13.63
CA LEU A 80 -10.87 9.93 13.38
C LEU A 80 -10.10 9.77 14.70
N ALA A 81 -9.34 8.68 14.82
CA ALA A 81 -8.45 8.46 15.96
C ALA A 81 -7.24 9.44 15.96
N GLY A 82 -6.95 10.06 14.83
CA GLY A 82 -5.89 11.07 14.67
C GLY A 82 -5.56 11.37 13.22
N GLU A 83 -4.61 12.29 13.02
CA GLU A 83 -4.27 12.88 11.71
C GLU A 83 -3.39 11.98 10.81
N GLY A 84 -2.96 10.83 11.32
CA GLY A 84 -2.22 9.86 10.52
C GLY A 84 -0.80 10.29 10.15
N LEU A 85 -0.26 9.65 9.11
CA LEU A 85 1.12 9.86 8.66
C LEU A 85 1.33 11.14 7.85
N GLY A 86 0.27 11.68 7.21
CA GLY A 86 0.41 12.83 6.32
C GLY A 86 1.53 12.67 5.30
N ALA A 87 2.24 13.77 5.02
CA ALA A 87 3.36 13.83 4.08
C ALA A 87 4.73 13.45 4.68
N HIS A 88 4.78 12.69 5.79
CA HIS A 88 6.04 12.22 6.38
C HIS A 88 6.93 11.48 5.36
N LYS A 89 8.25 11.53 5.58
CA LYS A 89 9.23 10.83 4.74
C LYS A 89 8.87 9.35 4.55
N PRO A 90 9.17 8.75 3.38
CA PRO A 90 8.88 7.34 3.14
C PRO A 90 9.53 6.40 4.15
N LEU A 91 10.83 6.52 4.37
CA LEU A 91 11.60 5.61 5.22
C LEU A 91 11.68 6.07 6.69
N VAL A 92 10.53 6.21 7.33
CA VAL A 92 10.42 6.32 8.80
C VAL A 92 9.73 5.07 9.35
N THR A 93 10.10 4.64 10.55
CA THR A 93 9.48 3.47 11.21
C THR A 93 7.97 3.66 11.31
N GLY A 94 7.19 2.70 10.85
CA GLY A 94 5.72 2.80 10.82
C GLY A 94 5.14 3.37 9.54
N SER A 95 5.97 3.83 8.60
CA SER A 95 5.50 4.34 7.32
C SER A 95 4.92 3.23 6.44
N ARG A 96 3.89 3.59 5.68
CA ARG A 96 3.21 2.76 4.67
C ARG A 96 2.97 3.58 3.41
N TRP A 97 2.95 2.92 2.27
CA TRP A 97 2.41 3.48 1.04
C TRP A 97 2.01 2.38 0.06
N MET A 98 1.10 2.73 -0.83
CA MET A 98 0.65 1.90 -1.94
C MET A 98 1.53 2.16 -3.15
N GLY A 99 1.85 1.13 -3.91
CA GLY A 99 2.47 1.27 -5.23
C GLY A 99 1.47 0.99 -6.34
N MET A 100 1.51 1.80 -7.39
CA MET A 100 0.74 1.64 -8.61
C MET A 100 1.63 1.80 -9.84
N TYR A 101 1.29 1.12 -10.92
CA TYR A 101 1.98 1.31 -12.19
C TYR A 101 1.16 2.18 -13.13
N THR A 102 1.85 2.89 -14.01
CA THR A 102 1.24 3.69 -15.06
C THR A 102 2.10 3.62 -16.32
N ALA A 103 1.48 3.70 -17.49
CA ALA A 103 2.20 3.90 -18.73
C ALA A 103 2.44 5.40 -19.05
N ASP A 104 1.80 6.30 -18.29
CA ASP A 104 1.82 7.76 -18.56
C ASP A 104 2.10 8.59 -17.30
N ILE A 105 3.28 8.40 -16.71
CA ILE A 105 3.63 9.04 -15.45
C ILE A 105 3.76 10.56 -15.53
N LEU A 106 4.04 11.11 -16.72
CA LEU A 106 4.19 12.55 -16.87
C LEU A 106 2.84 13.25 -16.73
N GLU A 107 1.84 12.79 -17.48
CA GLU A 107 0.48 13.33 -17.41
C GLU A 107 -0.15 13.11 -16.05
N LEU A 108 0.04 11.91 -15.49
CA LEU A 108 -0.42 11.62 -14.13
C LEU A 108 0.19 12.59 -13.11
N ARG A 109 1.50 12.80 -13.15
CA ARG A 109 2.20 13.69 -12.22
C ARG A 109 1.73 15.14 -12.33
N ASP A 110 1.51 15.61 -13.55
CA ASP A 110 1.01 16.97 -13.77
C ASP A 110 -0.39 17.14 -13.16
N SER A 111 -1.28 16.14 -13.29
CA SER A 111 -2.59 16.19 -12.66
C SER A 111 -2.51 16.13 -11.12
N LEU A 112 -1.57 15.34 -10.55
CA LEU A 112 -1.34 15.30 -9.11
C LEU A 112 -0.83 16.62 -8.53
N SER A 113 -0.18 17.45 -9.35
CA SER A 113 0.26 18.78 -8.92
C SER A 113 -0.93 19.70 -8.60
N ASP A 114 -2.03 19.55 -9.31
CA ASP A 114 -3.24 20.35 -9.14
C ASP A 114 -4.18 19.71 -8.12
N PHE A 115 -4.20 18.39 -8.03
CA PHE A 115 -5.03 17.68 -7.08
C PHE A 115 -4.61 18.01 -5.64
N ASN A 116 -5.59 18.31 -4.79
CA ASN A 116 -5.35 18.73 -3.41
C ASN A 116 -4.37 19.92 -3.27
N SER A 117 -4.27 20.81 -4.27
CA SER A 117 -3.40 21.99 -4.21
C SER A 117 -3.67 22.91 -3.02
N HIS A 118 -4.86 22.81 -2.42
CA HIS A 118 -5.29 23.53 -1.23
C HIS A 118 -4.86 22.87 0.09
N ILE A 119 -4.28 21.68 0.07
CA ILE A 119 -3.78 20.99 1.26
C ILE A 119 -2.30 21.37 1.45
N ASP A 120 -1.98 22.01 2.58
CA ASP A 120 -0.61 22.45 2.90
C ASP A 120 0.32 21.27 3.20
N ASP A 121 -0.16 20.25 3.95
CA ASP A 121 0.61 19.04 4.25
C ASP A 121 0.52 18.04 3.10
N ARG A 122 1.22 18.33 2.01
CA ARG A 122 1.36 17.43 0.87
C ARG A 122 2.79 17.39 0.34
N TRP A 123 3.17 16.28 -0.22
CA TRP A 123 4.45 16.11 -0.86
C TRP A 123 4.32 15.34 -2.17
N LEU A 124 4.73 15.98 -3.25
CA LEU A 124 4.95 15.36 -4.55
C LEU A 124 6.46 15.32 -4.80
N SER A 125 7.03 14.12 -4.90
CA SER A 125 8.47 13.99 -5.13
C SER A 125 8.88 14.50 -6.51
N GLU A 126 10.18 14.72 -6.69
CA GLU A 126 10.73 14.81 -8.03
C GLU A 126 10.40 13.55 -8.83
N LEU A 127 10.21 13.70 -10.13
CA LEU A 127 10.19 12.56 -11.02
C LEU A 127 11.61 12.04 -11.19
N VAL A 128 11.88 10.89 -10.64
CA VAL A 128 13.18 10.23 -10.79
C VAL A 128 13.15 9.24 -11.95
N SER A 129 14.29 9.10 -12.63
CA SER A 129 14.48 8.12 -13.71
C SER A 129 15.71 7.27 -13.40
N ALA A 130 15.53 5.97 -13.45
CA ALA A 130 16.59 4.99 -13.26
C ALA A 130 16.67 4.10 -14.51
N PRO A 131 17.62 4.35 -15.43
CA PRO A 131 17.87 3.44 -16.55
C PRO A 131 18.29 2.07 -16.05
N LEU A 132 17.79 1.00 -16.66
CA LEU A 132 18.27 -0.34 -16.35
C LEU A 132 19.60 -0.59 -17.05
N ALA A 133 20.62 -0.92 -16.27
CA ALA A 133 21.93 -1.27 -16.81
C ALA A 133 21.89 -2.60 -17.62
N ASN A 134 21.01 -3.53 -17.21
CA ASN A 134 20.80 -4.80 -17.88
C ASN A 134 19.29 -5.02 -18.06
N PRO A 135 18.68 -4.51 -19.13
CA PRO A 135 17.27 -4.74 -19.40
C PRO A 135 16.99 -6.24 -19.60
N PRO A 136 15.81 -6.74 -19.19
CA PRO A 136 15.42 -8.13 -19.44
C PRO A 136 15.46 -8.45 -20.93
N PRO A 137 15.69 -9.73 -21.33
CA PRO A 137 15.77 -10.12 -22.74
C PRO A 137 14.53 -9.80 -23.57
N ALA A 138 13.37 -9.71 -22.94
CA ALA A 138 12.08 -9.38 -23.60
C ALA A 138 11.77 -7.89 -23.47
N VAL A 139 12.57 -7.05 -24.08
CA VAL A 139 12.31 -5.60 -24.15
C VAL A 139 11.30 -5.35 -25.28
N THR A 140 10.15 -4.75 -24.95
CA THR A 140 9.22 -4.21 -25.95
C THR A 140 9.55 -2.74 -26.18
N TRP A 141 9.92 -2.39 -27.39
CA TRP A 141 10.49 -1.08 -27.72
C TRP A 141 9.45 -0.02 -28.16
N ASP A 142 8.25 -0.11 -27.67
CA ASP A 142 7.24 0.93 -27.89
C ASP A 142 7.46 2.16 -26.97
N SER A 143 8.43 2.10 -26.08
CA SER A 143 8.80 3.20 -25.19
C SER A 143 10.11 3.87 -25.62
N PRO A 144 10.17 5.21 -25.69
CA PRO A 144 11.42 5.95 -25.96
C PRO A 144 12.40 5.89 -24.76
N PHE A 145 12.04 5.21 -23.69
CA PHE A 145 12.81 5.10 -22.46
C PHE A 145 12.80 3.64 -21.96
N VAL A 146 13.99 3.12 -21.60
CA VAL A 146 14.14 1.81 -20.98
C VAL A 146 14.62 1.99 -19.55
N GLY A 147 13.76 1.65 -18.59
CA GLY A 147 14.07 1.83 -17.17
C GLY A 147 12.83 2.04 -16.33
N LEU A 148 13.05 2.62 -15.16
CA LEU A 148 12.01 3.01 -14.20
C LEU A 148 11.91 4.53 -14.14
N ARG A 149 10.69 5.04 -14.08
CA ARG A 149 10.39 6.39 -13.59
C ARG A 149 9.46 6.28 -12.42
N GLU A 150 9.70 7.07 -11.39
CA GLU A 150 8.92 7.02 -10.16
C GLU A 150 8.67 8.43 -9.64
N THR A 151 7.48 8.64 -9.09
CA THR A 151 7.11 9.79 -8.28
C THR A 151 6.23 9.33 -7.12
N LEU A 152 6.43 9.92 -5.95
CA LEU A 152 5.62 9.64 -4.77
C LEU A 152 4.71 10.84 -4.49
N TYR A 153 3.45 10.55 -4.26
CA TYR A 153 2.45 11.53 -3.82
C TYR A 153 1.94 11.13 -2.43
N PHE A 154 2.22 11.97 -1.44
CA PHE A 154 1.81 11.78 -0.06
C PHE A 154 1.07 13.02 0.43
N ASP A 155 -0.10 12.81 0.97
CA ASP A 155 -0.92 13.79 1.66
C ASP A 155 -1.61 13.16 2.88
N PRO A 156 -2.42 13.88 3.65
CA PRO A 156 -3.13 13.31 4.79
C PRO A 156 -4.03 12.12 4.45
N ASP A 157 -4.58 12.04 3.23
CA ASP A 157 -5.56 11.03 2.83
C ASP A 157 -4.97 9.93 1.96
N GLY A 158 -3.77 10.14 1.41
CA GLY A 158 -3.19 9.21 0.44
C GLY A 158 -1.66 9.17 0.47
N ARG A 159 -1.11 7.98 0.39
CA ARG A 159 0.34 7.75 0.26
C ARG A 159 0.56 6.75 -0.86
N VAL A 160 0.85 7.25 -2.06
CA VAL A 160 0.96 6.44 -3.28
C VAL A 160 2.27 6.71 -3.99
N ALA A 161 2.97 5.65 -4.40
CA ALA A 161 4.08 5.70 -5.34
C ALA A 161 3.56 5.30 -6.73
N PHE A 162 3.78 6.15 -7.72
CA PHE A 162 3.47 5.89 -9.12
C PHE A 162 4.75 5.54 -9.87
N ILE A 163 4.73 4.43 -10.60
CA ILE A 163 5.90 3.86 -11.24
C ILE A 163 5.59 3.59 -12.71
N GLN A 164 6.39 4.15 -13.62
CA GLN A 164 6.39 3.77 -15.02
C GLN A 164 7.55 2.85 -15.31
N ARG A 165 7.26 1.74 -15.99
CA ARG A 165 8.29 0.91 -16.64
C ARG A 165 8.31 1.22 -18.11
N GLY A 166 9.48 1.60 -18.59
CA GLY A 166 9.73 1.83 -19.99
C GLY A 166 10.45 0.63 -20.61
N GLY A 167 9.91 0.10 -21.71
CA GLY A 167 10.58 -0.88 -22.54
C GLY A 167 10.66 -2.31 -21.98
N PHE A 168 10.00 -2.62 -20.89
CA PHE A 168 9.90 -3.98 -20.36
C PHE A 168 8.65 -4.18 -19.52
N ASP A 169 8.16 -5.40 -19.49
CA ASP A 169 7.13 -5.85 -18.57
C ASP A 169 7.73 -6.73 -17.47
N ARG A 170 7.12 -6.70 -16.29
CA ARG A 170 7.49 -7.58 -15.18
C ARG A 170 6.22 -8.14 -14.56
N PRO A 171 5.94 -9.44 -14.77
CA PRO A 171 4.78 -10.08 -14.18
C PRO A 171 4.70 -9.88 -12.66
N GLY A 172 3.49 -9.71 -12.13
CA GLY A 172 3.26 -9.54 -10.70
C GLY A 172 3.27 -8.08 -10.20
N PHE A 173 3.40 -7.11 -11.10
CA PHE A 173 3.42 -5.70 -10.73
C PHE A 173 2.21 -4.91 -11.26
N GLY A 174 1.04 -5.52 -11.21
CA GLY A 174 -0.22 -4.92 -11.61
C GLY A 174 -0.52 -5.07 -13.11
N THR A 175 -1.76 -4.80 -13.47
CA THR A 175 -2.27 -4.86 -14.85
C THR A 175 -2.65 -3.46 -15.30
N ILE A 176 -1.88 -2.89 -16.22
CA ILE A 176 -2.14 -1.55 -16.75
C ILE A 176 -3.36 -1.58 -17.65
N ASP A 177 -4.37 -0.76 -17.33
CA ASP A 177 -5.52 -0.50 -18.21
C ASP A 177 -5.23 0.71 -19.09
N THR A 178 -4.95 0.45 -20.36
CA THR A 178 -4.61 1.49 -21.33
C THR A 178 -5.81 2.33 -21.79
N SER A 179 -7.03 1.95 -21.41
CA SER A 179 -8.25 2.73 -21.70
C SER A 179 -8.48 3.88 -20.73
N LEU A 180 -7.82 3.85 -19.57
CA LEU A 180 -7.90 4.89 -18.56
C LEU A 180 -7.10 6.14 -18.95
N PRO A 181 -7.45 7.33 -18.44
CA PRO A 181 -6.75 8.58 -18.73
C PRO A 181 -5.24 8.50 -18.48
N TYR A 182 -4.84 7.92 -17.33
CA TYR A 182 -3.43 7.83 -16.94
C TYR A 182 -2.83 6.44 -17.19
N LYS A 183 -3.57 5.53 -17.85
CA LYS A 183 -3.12 4.18 -18.20
C LYS A 183 -2.45 3.50 -17.02
N ASN A 184 -3.15 3.47 -15.87
CA ASN A 184 -2.62 2.94 -14.62
C ASN A 184 -3.15 1.55 -14.30
N SER A 185 -2.54 0.93 -13.31
CA SER A 185 -2.90 -0.39 -12.77
C SER A 185 -3.72 -0.24 -11.48
N GLU A 186 -4.23 -1.38 -11.00
CA GLU A 186 -4.65 -1.56 -9.61
C GLU A 186 -3.48 -1.35 -8.63
N GLY A 187 -3.75 -1.42 -7.32
CA GLY A 187 -2.73 -1.43 -6.28
C GLY A 187 -1.80 -2.64 -6.43
N SER A 188 -0.58 -2.43 -6.87
CA SER A 188 0.34 -3.50 -7.24
C SER A 188 1.13 -4.05 -6.06
N HIS A 189 1.50 -3.19 -5.10
CA HIS A 189 2.27 -3.60 -3.94
C HIS A 189 2.08 -2.66 -2.75
N ALA A 190 2.15 -3.25 -1.56
CA ALA A 190 2.21 -2.55 -0.28
C ALA A 190 3.65 -2.36 0.16
N ASN A 191 3.88 -1.30 0.91
CA ASN A 191 5.17 -0.99 1.49
C ASN A 191 5.03 -0.79 3.00
N VAL A 192 5.91 -1.40 3.78
CA VAL A 192 6.02 -1.23 5.23
C VAL A 192 7.47 -0.97 5.62
N VAL A 193 7.68 -0.10 6.62
CA VAL A 193 9.02 0.27 7.09
C VAL A 193 9.18 -0.15 8.55
N GLN A 194 9.94 -1.21 8.77
CA GLN A 194 10.28 -1.71 10.10
C GLN A 194 11.23 -0.76 10.84
N ALA A 195 11.40 -1.00 12.13
CA ALA A 195 12.35 -0.24 12.93
C ALA A 195 13.78 -0.35 12.36
N SER A 196 14.57 0.69 12.57
CA SER A 196 15.97 0.77 12.13
C SER A 196 16.77 -0.46 12.56
N ARG A 197 17.51 -1.05 11.63
CA ARG A 197 18.38 -2.23 11.85
C ARG A 197 17.64 -3.48 12.36
N SER A 198 16.31 -3.54 12.20
CA SER A 198 15.44 -4.63 12.69
C SER A 198 14.78 -5.39 11.54
N PHE A 199 15.50 -5.60 10.43
CA PHE A 199 14.95 -6.29 9.27
C PHE A 199 14.57 -7.72 9.62
N ASP A 200 13.26 -8.02 9.57
CA ASP A 200 12.71 -9.36 9.78
C ASP A 200 11.49 -9.58 8.90
N THR A 201 11.57 -10.55 8.01
CA THR A 201 10.46 -10.99 7.15
C THR A 201 9.93 -12.38 7.52
N ASP A 202 10.51 -13.03 8.52
CA ASP A 202 10.16 -14.39 8.91
C ASP A 202 8.72 -14.51 9.42
N PHE A 203 8.20 -13.47 10.09
CA PHE A 203 6.80 -13.45 10.50
C PHE A 203 5.87 -13.58 9.28
N TYR A 204 6.08 -12.77 8.25
CA TYR A 204 5.28 -12.79 7.03
C TYR A 204 5.40 -14.11 6.27
N LYS A 205 6.61 -14.68 6.20
CA LYS A 205 6.84 -15.98 5.57
C LYS A 205 6.15 -17.12 6.32
N ARG A 206 6.28 -17.17 7.65
CA ARG A 206 5.73 -18.27 8.44
C ARG A 206 4.23 -18.16 8.71
N VAL A 207 3.73 -16.94 9.00
CA VAL A 207 2.35 -16.72 9.44
C VAL A 207 1.43 -16.46 8.26
N PHE A 208 1.85 -15.63 7.29
CA PHE A 208 1.09 -15.37 6.08
C PHE A 208 1.35 -16.41 4.99
N GLY A 209 2.43 -17.18 5.07
CA GLY A 209 2.84 -18.11 4.03
C GLY A 209 3.40 -17.44 2.79
N LEU A 210 3.90 -16.20 2.93
CA LEU A 210 4.51 -15.49 1.81
C LEU A 210 5.92 -16.06 1.51
N GLU A 211 6.34 -15.91 0.28
CA GLU A 211 7.70 -16.26 -0.18
C GLU A 211 8.38 -15.05 -0.82
N SER A 212 9.71 -15.08 -0.92
CA SER A 212 10.44 -14.05 -1.67
C SER A 212 9.97 -14.04 -3.13
N ALA A 213 9.57 -12.87 -3.63
CA ALA A 213 9.18 -12.73 -5.02
C ALA A 213 10.40 -12.93 -5.94
N PRO A 214 10.23 -13.39 -7.19
CA PRO A 214 11.32 -13.44 -8.17
C PRO A 214 11.99 -12.06 -8.30
N TYR A 215 13.33 -12.06 -8.20
CA TYR A 215 14.15 -10.82 -8.16
C TYR A 215 13.79 -9.84 -7.01
N GLY A 216 13.20 -10.36 -5.95
CA GLY A 216 12.79 -9.60 -4.77
C GLY A 216 13.48 -10.02 -3.48
N GLU A 217 14.48 -10.90 -3.57
CA GLU A 217 15.26 -11.37 -2.43
C GLU A 217 15.83 -10.20 -1.64
N ALA A 218 16.06 -10.43 -0.34
CA ALA A 218 16.56 -9.41 0.55
C ALA A 218 17.90 -8.82 0.10
N HIS A 219 17.96 -7.52 -0.14
CA HIS A 219 19.17 -6.81 -0.58
C HIS A 219 19.24 -5.42 0.05
N ASP A 220 20.44 -4.84 0.02
CA ASP A 220 20.68 -3.47 0.47
C ASP A 220 20.53 -2.51 -0.72
N SER A 221 20.00 -1.32 -0.44
CA SER A 221 19.76 -0.27 -1.44
C SER A 221 19.87 1.12 -0.78
N GLY A 222 19.78 2.17 -1.58
CA GLY A 222 19.78 3.57 -1.13
C GLY A 222 20.99 4.37 -1.57
N ASP A 223 21.98 3.76 -2.22
CA ASP A 223 23.19 4.44 -2.70
C ASP A 223 23.02 5.07 -4.09
N GLU A 224 22.03 4.63 -4.88
CA GLU A 224 21.79 5.23 -6.20
C GLU A 224 21.08 6.59 -6.08
N PRO A 225 21.57 7.60 -6.83
CA PRO A 225 20.98 8.96 -6.78
C PRO A 225 19.46 9.01 -7.08
N PRO A 226 18.88 8.23 -8.01
CA PRO A 226 17.43 8.21 -8.18
C PRO A 226 16.67 7.75 -6.93
N THR A 227 17.14 6.68 -6.28
CA THR A 227 16.55 6.14 -5.06
C THR A 227 16.64 7.16 -3.91
N GLN A 228 17.80 7.82 -3.76
CA GLN A 228 17.98 8.87 -2.75
C GLN A 228 16.97 10.02 -2.92
N ARG A 229 16.77 10.49 -4.14
CA ARG A 229 15.78 11.55 -4.42
C ARG A 229 14.35 11.09 -4.21
N ALA A 230 13.98 9.90 -4.72
CA ALA A 230 12.62 9.38 -4.57
C ALA A 230 12.24 9.20 -3.10
N LEU A 231 13.16 8.71 -2.28
CA LEU A 231 12.91 8.37 -0.88
C LEU A 231 13.37 9.44 0.12
N ARG A 232 13.84 10.61 -0.34
CA ARG A 232 14.38 11.70 0.50
C ARG A 232 15.51 11.25 1.41
N LEU A 233 16.42 10.43 0.90
CA LEU A 233 17.60 9.96 1.63
C LEU A 233 18.74 10.97 1.56
N GLU A 234 19.49 11.07 2.63
CA GLU A 234 20.77 11.74 2.66
C GLU A 234 21.88 10.82 2.12
N ALA A 235 22.99 11.41 1.72
CA ALA A 235 24.13 10.64 1.22
C ALA A 235 24.61 9.64 2.30
N GLY A 236 24.74 8.38 1.92
CA GLY A 236 25.16 7.28 2.81
C GLY A 236 24.03 6.66 3.65
N GLN A 237 22.81 7.15 3.53
CA GLN A 237 21.66 6.48 4.12
C GLN A 237 21.27 5.28 3.27
N LEU A 238 21.41 4.09 3.84
CA LEU A 238 21.08 2.82 3.20
C LEU A 238 19.91 2.14 3.94
N PHE A 239 19.26 1.22 3.27
CA PHE A 239 18.21 0.37 3.83
C PHE A 239 18.28 -1.03 3.24
N ARG A 240 17.73 -1.99 3.99
CA ARG A 240 17.48 -3.33 3.50
C ARG A 240 16.04 -3.45 3.04
N VAL A 241 15.80 -4.17 1.96
CA VAL A 241 14.46 -4.40 1.39
C VAL A 241 14.30 -5.82 0.89
N GLU A 242 13.11 -6.38 1.06
CA GLU A 242 12.68 -7.63 0.44
C GLU A 242 11.25 -7.48 -0.10
N ARG A 243 10.98 -8.14 -1.23
CA ARG A 243 9.65 -8.26 -1.82
C ARG A 243 9.11 -9.65 -1.60
N LEU A 244 7.93 -9.72 -1.00
CA LEU A 244 7.24 -10.96 -0.69
C LEU A 244 5.97 -11.07 -1.54
N ARG A 245 5.58 -12.31 -1.88
CA ARG A 245 4.32 -12.62 -2.57
C ARG A 245 3.63 -13.82 -1.96
N ALA A 246 2.34 -13.97 -2.17
CA ALA A 246 1.65 -15.22 -1.95
C ALA A 246 2.03 -16.22 -3.08
N PRO A 247 2.31 -17.50 -2.79
CA PRO A 247 2.85 -18.46 -3.77
C PRO A 247 2.00 -18.60 -5.04
N GLU A 248 0.69 -18.67 -4.90
CA GLU A 248 -0.25 -18.87 -6.01
C GLU A 248 -0.77 -17.55 -6.61
N CYS A 249 -0.29 -16.41 -6.13
CA CYS A 249 -0.77 -15.10 -6.56
C CYS A 249 0.39 -14.27 -7.13
N PRO A 250 0.39 -13.98 -8.43
CA PRO A 250 1.49 -13.23 -9.06
C PRO A 250 1.46 -11.73 -8.76
N THR A 251 0.33 -11.19 -8.25
CA THR A 251 0.10 -9.77 -7.98
C THR A 251 -0.10 -9.51 -6.49
N GLY A 252 -0.10 -8.25 -6.07
CA GLY A 252 -0.32 -7.87 -4.68
C GLY A 252 0.87 -8.20 -3.78
N LEU A 253 2.02 -7.63 -4.11
CA LEU A 253 3.27 -7.84 -3.36
C LEU A 253 3.28 -7.07 -2.04
N LEU A 254 4.07 -7.55 -1.09
CA LEU A 254 4.47 -6.83 0.11
C LEU A 254 5.96 -6.50 0.04
N GLN A 255 6.34 -5.24 0.13
CA GLN A 255 7.73 -4.81 0.26
C GLN A 255 7.99 -4.41 1.72
N VAL A 256 9.01 -5.03 2.31
CA VAL A 256 9.42 -4.77 3.69
C VAL A 256 10.77 -4.07 3.66
N TYR A 257 10.83 -2.90 4.29
CA TYR A 257 12.02 -2.07 4.40
C TYR A 257 12.52 -2.01 5.84
N SER A 258 13.82 -1.90 6.03
CA SER A 258 14.43 -1.53 7.32
C SER A 258 15.61 -0.60 7.08
N PRO A 259 15.56 0.66 7.54
CA PRO A 259 16.66 1.61 7.43
C PRO A 259 17.87 1.18 8.28
N TYR A 260 19.08 1.50 7.82
CA TYR A 260 20.31 1.36 8.62
C TYR A 260 20.64 2.63 9.42
N PHE A 261 19.84 3.68 9.28
CA PHE A 261 19.94 4.94 10.00
C PHE A 261 18.75 5.11 10.95
N ASP A 262 18.91 5.90 11.99
CA ASP A 262 17.86 6.10 12.97
C ASP A 262 16.72 6.92 12.40
N THR A 263 15.50 6.51 12.71
CA THR A 263 14.26 7.16 12.27
C THR A 263 13.31 7.32 13.44
N ASP A 264 12.46 8.33 13.38
CA ASP A 264 11.35 8.47 14.31
C ASP A 264 10.37 7.31 14.19
N ASP A 265 9.72 6.95 15.29
CA ASP A 265 8.70 5.89 15.32
C ASP A 265 7.31 6.49 15.11
N HIS A 266 6.76 6.25 13.95
CA HIS A 266 5.44 6.73 13.53
C HIS A 266 4.37 5.61 13.48
N ARG A 267 4.62 4.44 14.09
CA ARG A 267 3.66 3.31 14.05
C ARG A 267 2.29 3.66 14.61
N ILE A 268 2.22 4.57 15.58
CA ILE A 268 0.94 5.00 16.14
C ILE A 268 0.06 5.76 15.13
N PHE A 269 0.66 6.37 14.11
CA PHE A 269 -0.04 7.14 13.09
C PHE A 269 -0.51 6.30 11.89
N SER A 270 -0.24 5.00 11.88
CA SER A 270 -0.64 4.07 10.82
C SER A 270 -1.47 2.90 11.35
N GLN A 271 -2.40 3.20 12.24
CA GLN A 271 -3.32 2.23 12.85
C GLN A 271 -4.75 2.44 12.31
N PRO A 272 -5.66 1.45 12.44
CA PRO A 272 -7.06 1.64 12.09
C PRO A 272 -7.66 2.88 12.75
N GLY A 273 -8.48 3.63 12.00
CA GLY A 273 -9.04 4.91 12.44
C GLY A 273 -8.12 6.13 12.32
N GLN A 274 -6.81 5.95 12.15
CA GLN A 274 -5.90 7.06 11.81
C GLN A 274 -6.09 7.48 10.36
N ARG A 275 -6.07 8.78 10.07
CA ARG A 275 -6.24 9.33 8.72
C ARG A 275 -5.23 8.77 7.73
N GLY A 276 -5.63 8.53 6.49
CA GLY A 276 -4.78 8.02 5.40
C GLY A 276 -4.69 6.50 5.40
N LEU A 277 -3.59 5.95 4.86
CA LEU A 277 -3.39 4.51 4.71
C LEU A 277 -3.12 3.85 6.07
N SER A 278 -4.16 3.22 6.61
CA SER A 278 -4.22 2.75 8.00
C SER A 278 -4.03 1.24 8.16
N ALA A 279 -4.37 0.44 7.13
CA ALA A 279 -4.22 -1.01 7.16
C ALA A 279 -4.03 -1.59 5.75
N TYR A 280 -3.66 -2.86 5.71
CA TYR A 280 -3.68 -3.71 4.53
C TYR A 280 -4.48 -4.97 4.84
N SER A 281 -5.12 -5.57 3.84
CA SER A 281 -5.84 -6.82 4.02
C SER A 281 -5.34 -7.95 3.12
N TYR A 282 -5.55 -9.18 3.59
CA TYR A 282 -5.39 -10.42 2.83
C TYR A 282 -6.64 -11.29 2.98
N ARG A 283 -6.96 -12.07 1.95
CA ARG A 283 -7.95 -13.13 2.07
C ARG A 283 -7.32 -14.38 2.68
N VAL A 284 -8.06 -15.05 3.56
CA VAL A 284 -7.62 -16.23 4.30
C VAL A 284 -8.75 -17.26 4.42
N GLN A 285 -8.40 -18.54 4.55
CA GLN A 285 -9.39 -19.60 4.79
C GLN A 285 -9.94 -19.55 6.21
N SER A 286 -9.21 -18.98 7.17
CA SER A 286 -9.64 -18.84 8.56
C SER A 286 -9.11 -17.53 9.11
N VAL A 287 -9.99 -16.77 9.76
CA VAL A 287 -9.64 -15.50 10.42
C VAL A 287 -9.08 -15.67 11.84
N ASP A 288 -8.94 -16.90 12.36
CA ASP A 288 -8.42 -17.14 13.70
C ASP A 288 -6.89 -16.97 13.76
N ALA A 289 -6.47 -15.76 14.02
CA ALA A 289 -5.05 -15.41 14.19
C ALA A 289 -4.63 -15.32 15.67
N ALA A 290 -5.52 -15.52 16.62
CA ALA A 290 -5.27 -15.30 18.06
C ALA A 290 -4.12 -16.17 18.62
N ALA A 291 -3.97 -17.39 18.12
CA ALA A 291 -2.94 -18.33 18.56
C ALA A 291 -1.62 -18.22 17.78
N LEU A 292 -1.49 -17.30 16.81
CA LEU A 292 -0.30 -17.20 15.99
C LEU A 292 0.84 -16.50 16.75
N PRO A 293 2.07 -17.03 16.65
CA PRO A 293 3.21 -16.48 17.37
C PRO A 293 3.47 -15.00 17.00
N GLY A 294 3.58 -14.15 18.02
CA GLY A 294 3.90 -12.72 17.86
C GLY A 294 2.72 -11.82 17.49
N VAL A 295 1.52 -12.38 17.34
CA VAL A 295 0.30 -11.60 17.16
C VAL A 295 -0.15 -10.97 18.46
N THR A 296 -0.49 -9.70 18.45
CA THR A 296 -1.07 -8.93 19.57
C THR A 296 -2.31 -8.18 19.09
N ASP A 297 -3.07 -7.59 20.01
CA ASP A 297 -4.25 -6.78 19.73
C ASP A 297 -5.25 -7.44 18.77
N TYR A 298 -5.39 -8.79 18.89
CA TYR A 298 -6.31 -9.55 18.05
C TYR A 298 -7.77 -9.20 18.36
N ARG A 299 -8.51 -8.92 17.31
CA ARG A 299 -9.95 -8.64 17.33
C ARG A 299 -10.62 -9.36 16.18
N ALA A 300 -11.81 -9.89 16.37
CA ALA A 300 -12.53 -10.60 15.31
C ALA A 300 -14.02 -10.22 15.31
N GLY A 301 -14.61 -10.24 14.12
CA GLY A 301 -16.02 -9.90 13.90
C GLY A 301 -16.41 -10.04 12.44
N GLN A 302 -17.41 -9.28 12.05
CA GLN A 302 -17.75 -9.05 10.65
C GLN A 302 -17.27 -7.65 10.29
N ASN A 303 -16.73 -7.50 9.07
CA ASN A 303 -16.39 -6.20 8.54
C ASN A 303 -17.65 -5.48 8.01
N GLU A 304 -17.45 -4.29 7.45
CA GLU A 304 -18.52 -3.41 6.95
C GLU A 304 -19.39 -4.07 5.86
N PHE A 305 -18.84 -5.05 5.17
CA PHE A 305 -19.52 -5.78 4.08
C PHE A 305 -20.16 -7.11 4.55
N GLY A 306 -20.17 -7.37 5.88
CA GLY A 306 -20.69 -8.60 6.45
C GLY A 306 -19.79 -9.83 6.28
N GLU A 307 -18.55 -9.65 5.85
CA GLU A 307 -17.58 -10.73 5.70
C GLU A 307 -16.91 -11.04 7.05
N PRO A 308 -16.66 -12.32 7.40
CA PRO A 308 -15.84 -12.66 8.56
C PRO A 308 -14.47 -12.00 8.46
N ALA A 309 -14.06 -11.28 9.51
CA ALA A 309 -12.79 -10.56 9.49
C ALA A 309 -12.13 -10.57 10.88
N CYS A 310 -10.81 -10.41 10.88
CA CYS A 310 -10.10 -10.05 12.09
C CYS A 310 -9.07 -8.96 11.79
N THR A 311 -8.74 -8.21 12.83
CA THR A 311 -7.58 -7.32 12.85
C THR A 311 -6.62 -7.77 13.94
N PHE A 312 -5.36 -7.54 13.74
CA PHE A 312 -4.31 -7.85 14.71
C PHE A 312 -3.07 -7.02 14.42
N ARG A 313 -2.17 -6.97 15.39
CA ARG A 313 -0.87 -6.32 15.26
C ARG A 313 0.22 -7.38 15.11
N ALA A 314 1.04 -7.22 14.06
CA ALA A 314 2.24 -8.03 13.83
C ALA A 314 3.39 -7.61 14.77
N PRO A 315 4.46 -8.44 14.93
CA PRO A 315 5.59 -8.12 15.82
C PRO A 315 6.31 -6.81 15.52
N ASP A 316 6.31 -6.38 14.26
CA ASP A 316 6.89 -5.11 13.83
C ASP A 316 5.97 -3.89 14.09
N GLY A 317 4.79 -4.14 14.69
CA GLY A 317 3.84 -3.11 15.12
C GLY A 317 2.82 -2.69 14.08
N TYR A 318 2.82 -3.30 12.90
CA TYR A 318 1.82 -3.01 11.88
C TYR A 318 0.50 -3.73 12.13
N SER A 319 -0.60 -2.99 11.94
CA SER A 319 -1.95 -3.58 11.93
C SER A 319 -2.27 -4.18 10.57
N TRP A 320 -2.81 -5.38 10.61
CA TRP A 320 -3.25 -6.17 9.46
C TRP A 320 -4.71 -6.56 9.61
N MET A 321 -5.38 -6.74 8.48
CA MET A 321 -6.72 -7.29 8.43
C MET A 321 -6.72 -8.59 7.63
N TRP A 322 -7.28 -9.63 8.18
CA TRP A 322 -7.61 -10.85 7.45
C TRP A 322 -9.12 -10.93 7.21
N ILE A 323 -9.50 -11.32 6.00
CA ILE A 323 -10.88 -11.44 5.56
C ILE A 323 -11.10 -12.90 5.16
N GLY A 324 -12.09 -13.55 5.75
CA GLY A 324 -12.45 -14.94 5.45
C GLY A 324 -13.02 -15.09 4.02
N VAL A 325 -12.74 -16.23 3.39
CA VAL A 325 -13.34 -16.67 2.11
C VAL A 325 -14.43 -17.69 2.37
#